data_414726f0f8403608a9c34c8a28b2ab04
#
_entry.id   414726f0f8403608a9c34c8a28b2ab04
#
_cell.length_a   1.000
_cell.length_b   1.000
_cell.length_c   1.000
_cell.angle_alpha   90.00
_cell.angle_beta   90.00
_cell.angle_gamma   90.00
#
_symmetry.space_group_name_H-M   'P 1'
#
loop_
_entity.id
_entity.type
_entity.pdbx_description
1 polymer ?
#
loop_
_entity_poly.entity_id
_entity_poly.type
_entity_poly.pdbx_seq_one_letter_code
_entity_poly.pdbx_strand_id
1 'polypeptide(L)'
;MIKIDNLPEIFTKAMPVLQILENAGFEAYFVGGSVRDVLLHRHVHDVDITTSAYPEEVKELFDKSIDTGIKHGTVTVLYGGESYEITTFRTESGYQDFRRPDHVTFVQNLDEDLKRRDFTINALAMDTRGQIVDLFNGLDDLKNHVIRAVGDPEKRFHEDALRMMRAVRFMSQLEFKLESKTQQAIKDNHKLLKKISVERIREEFVKLGLGPHARQAFQVFLDTNLSEDVPDFGGKKDQLAIFPQLKFSPTMENSLWSLIILLLKLPNEQIHRFMRDWKNSNAMTEQVERIINLFDLLSSHAPSDYELFLAGEETLINTIDVAHIVGQPISSEALVDRLSLIHI
;
A
#
# COMPACT_ATOMS: atom_id res chain seq x y z
N MET A 1 17.34 -2.43 24.99
CA MET A 1 16.77 -1.34 24.17
C MET A 1 17.62 -1.22 22.92
N ILE A 2 17.00 -1.20 21.75
CA ILE A 2 17.70 -0.99 20.47
C ILE A 2 17.79 0.51 20.23
N LYS A 3 18.96 0.97 19.77
CA LYS A 3 19.21 2.35 19.40
C LYS A 3 19.76 2.41 17.98
N ILE A 4 19.29 3.36 17.20
CA ILE A 4 19.81 3.64 15.86
C ILE A 4 20.78 4.82 15.97
N ASP A 5 22.08 4.56 15.77
CA ASP A 5 23.12 5.60 15.92
C ASP A 5 23.27 6.49 14.68
N ASN A 6 23.05 5.91 13.49
CA ASN A 6 23.19 6.63 12.23
C ASN A 6 21.82 6.76 11.55
N LEU A 7 21.12 7.84 11.84
CA LEU A 7 19.82 8.14 11.23
C LEU A 7 19.99 8.68 9.80
N PRO A 8 19.15 8.25 8.84
CA PRO A 8 19.07 8.87 7.53
C PRO A 8 18.77 10.37 7.60
N GLU A 9 19.18 11.12 6.58
CA GLU A 9 19.05 12.58 6.51
C GLU A 9 17.62 13.06 6.76
N ILE A 10 16.61 12.32 6.30
CA ILE A 10 15.19 12.67 6.49
C ILE A 10 14.82 12.77 7.98
N PHE A 11 15.36 11.88 8.83
CA PHE A 11 15.14 11.95 10.27
C PHE A 11 15.93 13.11 10.90
N THR A 12 17.17 13.35 10.48
CA THR A 12 17.98 14.44 11.01
C THR A 12 17.39 15.80 10.67
N LYS A 13 16.78 15.96 9.50
CA LYS A 13 16.02 17.17 9.11
C LYS A 13 14.74 17.36 9.94
N ALA A 14 14.06 16.27 10.30
CA ALA A 14 12.85 16.31 11.11
C ALA A 14 13.12 16.42 12.63
N MET A 15 14.34 16.10 13.07
CA MET A 15 14.72 16.11 14.48
C MET A 15 14.41 17.43 15.22
N PRO A 16 14.64 18.63 14.63
CA PRO A 16 14.29 19.88 15.29
C PRO A 16 12.79 20.02 15.58
N VAL A 17 11.92 19.37 14.78
CA VAL A 17 10.46 19.39 15.00
C VAL A 17 10.12 18.65 16.30
N LEU A 18 10.71 17.48 16.53
CA LEU A 18 10.53 16.74 17.78
C LEU A 18 11.09 17.56 18.96
N GLN A 19 12.28 18.16 18.80
CA GLN A 19 12.91 18.95 19.87
C GLN A 19 12.10 20.16 20.25
N ILE A 20 11.40 20.83 19.31
CA ILE A 20 10.49 21.94 19.60
C ILE A 20 9.34 21.47 20.49
N LEU A 21 8.73 20.33 20.17
CA LEU A 21 7.67 19.72 20.96
C LEU A 21 8.17 19.32 22.36
N GLU A 22 9.31 18.64 22.46
CA GLU A 22 9.91 18.23 23.74
C GLU A 22 10.28 19.44 24.62
N ASN A 23 10.85 20.52 24.04
CA ASN A 23 11.20 21.75 24.77
C ASN A 23 9.98 22.49 25.30
N ALA A 24 8.81 22.30 24.64
CA ALA A 24 7.54 22.82 25.12
C ALA A 24 6.88 21.91 26.20
N GLY A 25 7.53 20.80 26.56
CA GLY A 25 7.08 19.88 27.61
C GLY A 25 6.19 18.73 27.12
N PHE A 26 6.09 18.51 25.81
CA PHE A 26 5.31 17.43 25.22
C PHE A 26 6.20 16.22 24.90
N GLU A 27 5.62 15.03 24.92
CA GLU A 27 6.26 13.85 24.34
C GLU A 27 6.14 13.91 22.81
N ALA A 28 7.21 13.52 22.11
CA ALA A 28 7.23 13.44 20.65
C ALA A 28 8.08 12.26 20.16
N TYR A 29 7.59 11.55 19.15
CA TYR A 29 8.25 10.37 18.59
C TYR A 29 8.06 10.29 17.08
N PHE A 30 9.05 9.78 16.36
CA PHE A 30 8.85 9.22 15.05
C PHE A 30 8.12 7.89 15.17
N VAL A 31 7.23 7.56 14.24
CA VAL A 31 6.39 6.36 14.36
C VAL A 31 6.13 5.67 13.03
N GLY A 32 5.63 4.45 13.11
CA GLY A 32 5.01 3.75 12.00
C GLY A 32 5.96 3.24 10.94
N GLY A 33 5.60 3.47 9.68
CA GLY A 33 6.33 2.95 8.52
C GLY A 33 7.77 3.42 8.42
N SER A 34 8.05 4.68 8.77
CA SER A 34 9.39 5.26 8.75
C SER A 34 10.34 4.55 9.73
N VAL A 35 9.87 4.28 10.94
CA VAL A 35 10.67 3.57 11.97
C VAL A 35 10.91 2.11 11.55
N ARG A 36 9.91 1.43 11.01
CA ARG A 36 10.07 0.08 10.44
C ARG A 36 11.10 0.08 9.32
N ASP A 37 10.99 0.99 8.37
CA ASP A 37 11.81 0.98 7.15
C ASP A 37 13.28 1.31 7.45
N VAL A 38 13.56 2.22 8.40
CA VAL A 38 14.95 2.45 8.84
C VAL A 38 15.55 1.23 9.54
N LEU A 39 14.78 0.50 10.34
CA LEU A 39 15.21 -0.74 10.99
C LEU A 39 15.47 -1.87 9.97
N LEU A 40 14.77 -1.86 8.85
CA LEU A 40 14.97 -2.80 7.74
C LEU A 40 16.02 -2.32 6.73
N HIS A 41 16.72 -1.21 6.99
CA HIS A 41 17.68 -0.58 6.06
C HIS A 41 17.06 -0.28 4.68
N ARG A 42 15.77 0.06 4.65
CA ARG A 42 15.03 0.44 3.45
C ARG A 42 15.04 1.96 3.29
N HIS A 43 14.80 2.43 2.08
CA HIS A 43 14.63 3.85 1.81
C HIS A 43 13.38 4.38 2.52
N VAL A 44 13.52 5.47 3.27
CA VAL A 44 12.43 6.17 3.95
C VAL A 44 12.06 7.40 3.13
N HIS A 45 10.79 7.49 2.72
CA HIS A 45 10.31 8.58 1.87
C HIS A 45 9.76 9.76 2.68
N ASP A 46 9.11 9.47 3.80
CA ASP A 46 8.46 10.43 4.70
C ASP A 46 8.62 9.96 6.15
N VAL A 47 8.47 10.89 7.07
CA VAL A 47 8.50 10.59 8.51
C VAL A 47 7.20 11.08 9.15
N ASP A 48 6.53 10.18 9.85
CA ASP A 48 5.36 10.48 10.67
C ASP A 48 5.81 10.81 12.09
N ILE A 49 5.25 11.86 12.67
CA ILE A 49 5.50 12.27 14.05
C ILE A 49 4.21 12.12 14.84
N THR A 50 4.32 11.60 16.06
CA THR A 50 3.22 11.57 17.01
C THR A 50 3.63 12.27 18.32
N THR A 51 2.68 12.93 19.00
CA THR A 51 2.95 13.77 20.17
C THR A 51 1.82 13.74 21.16
N SER A 52 2.13 14.07 22.44
CA SER A 52 1.11 14.35 23.46
C SER A 52 0.46 15.73 23.33
N ALA A 53 1.05 16.65 22.51
CA ALA A 53 0.45 17.96 22.27
C ALA A 53 -0.87 17.85 21.51
N TYR A 54 -1.87 18.65 21.89
CA TYR A 54 -3.11 18.78 21.13
C TYR A 54 -2.87 19.55 19.82
N PRO A 55 -3.75 19.41 18.81
CA PRO A 55 -3.56 20.08 17.52
C PRO A 55 -3.36 21.60 17.62
N GLU A 56 -4.09 22.25 18.52
CA GLU A 56 -3.98 23.70 18.77
C GLU A 56 -2.63 24.05 19.36
N GLU A 57 -2.11 23.25 20.30
CA GLU A 57 -0.78 23.45 20.90
C GLU A 57 0.34 23.26 19.86
N VAL A 58 0.19 22.25 18.97
CA VAL A 58 1.11 22.09 17.84
C VAL A 58 1.12 23.34 16.95
N LYS A 59 -0.05 23.91 16.64
CA LYS A 59 -0.16 25.12 15.81
C LYS A 59 0.46 26.35 16.47
N GLU A 60 0.43 26.45 17.78
CA GLU A 60 1.05 27.57 18.54
C GLU A 60 2.59 27.47 18.52
N LEU A 61 3.15 26.28 18.41
CA LEU A 61 4.60 26.05 18.42
C LEU A 61 5.28 26.29 17.06
N PHE A 62 4.53 26.30 15.97
CA PHE A 62 5.08 26.42 14.62
C PHE A 62 4.45 27.58 13.86
N ASP A 63 5.31 28.44 13.28
CA ASP A 63 4.88 29.65 12.53
C ASP A 63 3.95 29.35 11.36
N LYS A 64 4.10 28.17 10.75
CA LYS A 64 3.33 27.76 9.56
C LYS A 64 2.79 26.34 9.75
N SER A 65 1.47 26.23 9.74
CA SER A 65 0.76 24.96 9.84
C SER A 65 -0.44 24.92 8.89
N ILE A 66 -0.85 23.71 8.50
CA ILE A 66 -2.00 23.44 7.63
C ILE A 66 -2.87 22.39 8.31
N ASP A 67 -4.17 22.63 8.38
CA ASP A 67 -5.14 21.71 8.95
C ASP A 67 -5.48 20.59 7.95
N THR A 68 -4.63 19.57 7.87
CA THR A 68 -4.81 18.44 6.94
C THR A 68 -5.75 17.36 7.47
N GLY A 69 -5.90 17.27 8.77
CA GLY A 69 -6.73 16.24 9.43
C GLY A 69 -7.06 16.56 10.88
N ILE A 70 -7.33 17.81 11.22
CA ILE A 70 -7.50 18.29 12.61
C ILE A 70 -8.56 17.52 13.38
N LYS A 71 -9.66 17.09 12.74
CA LYS A 71 -10.69 16.24 13.35
C LYS A 71 -10.17 14.87 13.79
N HIS A 72 -9.05 14.45 13.22
CA HIS A 72 -8.35 13.20 13.55
C HIS A 72 -7.04 13.44 14.28
N GLY A 73 -6.78 14.69 14.72
CA GLY A 73 -5.60 15.06 15.48
C GLY A 73 -4.34 15.29 14.65
N THR A 74 -4.43 15.36 13.31
CA THR A 74 -3.26 15.56 12.45
C THR A 74 -3.17 17.01 11.98
N VAL A 75 -1.98 17.61 12.17
CA VAL A 75 -1.59 18.92 11.67
C VAL A 75 -0.33 18.77 10.83
N THR A 76 -0.30 19.34 9.64
CA THR A 76 0.93 19.42 8.86
C THR A 76 1.65 20.72 9.19
N VAL A 77 2.90 20.66 9.63
CA VAL A 77 3.75 21.82 9.88
C VAL A 77 4.78 21.98 8.77
N LEU A 78 5.10 23.22 8.44
CA LEU A 78 6.16 23.56 7.48
C LEU A 78 7.38 24.06 8.27
N TYR A 79 8.47 23.30 8.22
CA TYR A 79 9.69 23.60 8.95
C TYR A 79 10.92 23.29 8.10
N GLY A 80 11.89 24.24 8.05
CA GLY A 80 13.13 24.03 7.29
C GLY A 80 12.96 23.81 5.79
N GLY A 81 11.81 24.23 5.21
CA GLY A 81 11.48 24.05 3.79
C GLY A 81 10.79 22.70 3.48
N GLU A 82 10.60 21.86 4.49
CA GLU A 82 9.93 20.56 4.39
C GLU A 82 8.56 20.59 5.10
N SER A 83 7.71 19.61 4.82
CA SER A 83 6.42 19.42 5.48
C SER A 83 6.45 18.17 6.36
N TYR A 84 5.92 18.27 7.57
CA TYR A 84 5.85 17.17 8.52
C TYR A 84 4.42 16.99 9.05
N GLU A 85 3.93 15.75 9.00
CA GLU A 85 2.65 15.40 9.62
C GLU A 85 2.86 15.07 11.09
N ILE A 86 2.20 15.86 11.98
CA ILE A 86 2.22 15.66 13.42
C ILE A 86 0.83 15.24 13.85
N THR A 87 0.73 14.06 14.46
CA THR A 87 -0.53 13.52 14.96
C THR A 87 -0.52 13.46 16.48
N THR A 88 -1.54 14.04 17.12
CA THR A 88 -1.76 13.90 18.56
C THR A 88 -2.03 12.45 18.94
N PHE A 89 -1.46 11.97 20.05
CA PHE A 89 -1.78 10.64 20.59
C PHE A 89 -3.28 10.49 20.74
N ARG A 90 -3.82 9.40 20.27
CA ARG A 90 -5.25 9.19 20.26
C ARG A 90 -5.65 7.74 20.47
N THR A 91 -6.82 7.55 21.05
CA THR A 91 -7.58 6.31 20.95
C THR A 91 -8.74 6.49 20.00
N GLU A 92 -9.20 5.41 19.47
CA GLU A 92 -10.30 5.35 18.51
C GLU A 92 -11.34 4.38 19.06
N SER A 93 -12.62 4.78 19.06
CA SER A 93 -13.72 3.95 19.56
C SER A 93 -14.99 4.15 18.74
N GLY A 94 -15.90 3.13 18.77
CA GLY A 94 -17.16 3.20 18.05
C GLY A 94 -16.93 3.29 16.55
N TYR A 95 -16.56 2.18 15.91
CA TYR A 95 -16.37 2.18 14.47
C TYR A 95 -17.70 1.93 13.76
N GLN A 96 -18.24 2.96 13.12
CA GLN A 96 -19.30 2.80 12.13
C GLN A 96 -18.69 2.42 10.78
N ASP A 97 -19.36 1.51 10.07
CA ASP A 97 -19.00 1.06 8.73
C ASP A 97 -17.56 0.49 8.59
N PHE A 98 -16.97 -0.06 9.69
CA PHE A 98 -15.64 -0.70 9.67
C PHE A 98 -14.52 0.18 9.10
N ARG A 99 -14.61 1.51 9.27
CA ARG A 99 -13.65 2.46 8.72
C ARG A 99 -13.35 3.65 9.63
N ARG A 100 -14.39 4.36 10.06
CA ARG A 100 -14.23 5.63 10.79
C ARG A 100 -14.57 5.40 12.24
N PRO A 101 -13.68 5.76 13.17
CA PRO A 101 -14.06 5.83 14.56
C PRO A 101 -15.13 6.92 14.72
N ASP A 102 -16.20 6.62 15.44
CA ASP A 102 -17.23 7.60 15.80
C ASP A 102 -16.65 8.67 16.71
N HIS A 103 -15.72 8.26 17.57
CA HIS A 103 -15.06 9.10 18.54
C HIS A 103 -13.55 8.92 18.46
N VAL A 104 -12.86 10.03 18.23
CA VAL A 104 -11.42 10.17 18.42
C VAL A 104 -11.24 10.87 19.76
N THR A 105 -10.58 10.21 20.70
CA THR A 105 -10.24 10.79 21.98
C THR A 105 -8.74 10.99 22.03
N PHE A 106 -8.32 12.24 22.22
CA PHE A 106 -6.91 12.55 22.41
C PHE A 106 -6.46 12.05 23.79
N VAL A 107 -5.30 11.43 23.84
CA VAL A 107 -4.71 10.86 25.03
C VAL A 107 -3.29 11.39 25.24
N GLN A 108 -2.79 11.27 26.47
CA GLN A 108 -1.44 11.73 26.81
C GLN A 108 -0.41 10.59 26.81
N ASN A 109 -0.82 9.39 26.41
CA ASN A 109 -0.05 8.17 26.57
C ASN A 109 0.29 7.56 25.22
N LEU A 110 1.58 7.39 24.92
CA LEU A 110 2.07 6.75 23.70
C LEU A 110 1.53 5.32 23.53
N ASP A 111 1.40 4.58 24.64
CA ASP A 111 0.93 3.18 24.64
C ASP A 111 -0.43 3.03 23.96
N GLU A 112 -1.35 3.95 24.25
CA GLU A 112 -2.70 3.95 23.68
C GLU A 112 -2.67 4.26 22.18
N ASP A 113 -1.79 5.16 21.73
CA ASP A 113 -1.61 5.45 20.29
C ASP A 113 -1.02 4.28 19.53
N LEU A 114 -0.01 3.62 20.09
CA LEU A 114 0.61 2.45 19.46
C LEU A 114 -0.35 1.24 19.42
N LYS A 115 -1.19 1.08 20.45
CA LYS A 115 -2.15 -0.02 20.58
C LYS A 115 -3.24 -0.01 19.52
N ARG A 116 -3.65 1.15 18.98
CA ARG A 116 -4.67 1.25 17.93
C ARG A 116 -4.13 0.93 16.53
N ARG A 117 -2.81 0.81 16.34
CA ARG A 117 -2.18 0.55 15.05
C ARG A 117 -2.51 -0.83 14.50
N ASP A 118 -2.27 -1.04 13.22
CA ASP A 118 -2.64 -2.26 12.52
C ASP A 118 -1.76 -3.46 12.90
N PHE A 119 -0.43 -3.33 12.73
CA PHE A 119 0.52 -4.42 12.91
C PHE A 119 1.65 -4.03 13.85
N THR A 120 2.19 -5.02 14.57
CA THR A 120 3.29 -4.83 15.54
C THR A 120 4.50 -4.14 14.92
N ILE A 121 4.85 -4.50 13.67
CA ILE A 121 5.96 -3.90 12.92
C ILE A 121 5.74 -2.41 12.57
N ASN A 122 4.52 -1.90 12.68
CA ASN A 122 4.15 -0.49 12.49
C ASN A 122 3.81 0.21 13.82
N ALA A 123 3.80 -0.54 14.93
CA ALA A 123 3.55 -0.04 16.28
C ALA A 123 4.87 0.19 17.04
N LEU A 124 5.85 0.72 16.34
CA LEU A 124 7.15 1.12 16.86
C LEU A 124 7.25 2.64 16.89
N ALA A 125 7.88 3.17 17.93
CA ALA A 125 8.19 4.58 18.04
C ALA A 125 9.71 4.78 18.25
N MET A 126 10.22 5.95 17.88
CA MET A 126 11.63 6.30 18.06
C MET A 126 11.74 7.71 18.62
N ASP A 127 12.50 7.86 19.71
CA ASP A 127 12.73 9.16 20.36
C ASP A 127 13.85 9.97 19.64
N THR A 128 14.08 11.19 20.11
CA THR A 128 15.14 12.11 19.59
C THR A 128 16.56 11.57 19.75
N ARG A 129 16.79 10.58 20.60
CA ARG A 129 18.09 9.92 20.82
C ARG A 129 18.28 8.69 19.93
N GLY A 130 17.28 8.37 19.09
CA GLY A 130 17.27 7.16 18.27
C GLY A 130 16.91 5.88 19.03
N GLN A 131 16.39 5.98 20.26
CA GLN A 131 15.96 4.82 21.04
C GLN A 131 14.59 4.34 20.56
N ILE A 132 14.47 3.03 20.36
CA ILE A 132 13.22 2.41 19.92
C ILE A 132 12.34 2.05 21.12
N VAL A 133 11.10 2.49 21.08
CA VAL A 133 10.02 2.09 21.99
C VAL A 133 9.22 1.00 21.29
N ASP A 134 9.23 -0.21 21.85
CA ASP A 134 8.51 -1.38 21.37
C ASP A 134 7.67 -1.99 22.49
N LEU A 135 6.36 -1.83 22.43
CA LEU A 135 5.42 -2.31 23.44
C LEU A 135 4.69 -3.59 23.03
N PHE A 136 4.82 -3.98 21.74
CA PHE A 136 4.03 -5.07 21.15
C PHE A 136 4.90 -6.14 20.49
N ASN A 137 6.20 -6.19 20.80
CA ASN A 137 7.20 -7.11 20.24
C ASN A 137 7.38 -6.96 18.72
N GLY A 138 7.23 -5.74 18.20
CA GLY A 138 7.40 -5.44 16.77
C GLY A 138 8.83 -5.67 16.29
N LEU A 139 9.84 -5.47 17.13
CA LEU A 139 11.25 -5.74 16.83
C LEU A 139 11.52 -7.24 16.59
N ASP A 140 10.91 -8.10 17.41
CA ASP A 140 11.01 -9.55 17.23
C ASP A 140 10.28 -10.00 15.96
N ASP A 141 9.12 -9.42 15.68
CA ASP A 141 8.38 -9.70 14.44
C ASP A 141 9.13 -9.20 13.19
N LEU A 142 9.81 -8.04 13.26
CA LEU A 142 10.69 -7.57 12.19
C LEU A 142 11.85 -8.55 11.94
N LYS A 143 12.53 -8.98 13.01
CA LYS A 143 13.63 -9.92 12.94
C LYS A 143 13.21 -11.28 12.36
N ASN A 144 12.01 -11.74 12.68
CA ASN A 144 11.48 -13.02 12.22
C ASN A 144 10.68 -12.92 10.90
N HIS A 145 10.61 -11.72 10.31
CA HIS A 145 9.86 -11.45 9.08
C HIS A 145 8.37 -11.84 9.21
N VAL A 146 7.71 -11.40 10.28
CA VAL A 146 6.33 -11.73 10.60
C VAL A 146 5.45 -10.47 10.59
N ILE A 147 4.28 -10.57 9.97
CA ILE A 147 3.20 -9.57 10.06
C ILE A 147 2.18 -10.11 11.06
N ARG A 148 2.06 -9.44 12.19
CA ARG A 148 1.14 -9.77 13.28
C ARG A 148 0.29 -8.54 13.60
N ALA A 149 -1.01 -8.73 13.75
CA ALA A 149 -1.91 -7.69 14.22
C ALA A 149 -1.58 -7.28 15.67
N VAL A 150 -1.71 -6.00 16.00
CA VAL A 150 -1.55 -5.53 17.37
C VAL A 150 -2.71 -6.03 18.24
N GLY A 151 -2.42 -6.80 19.27
CA GLY A 151 -3.42 -7.36 20.18
C GLY A 151 -4.26 -8.47 19.55
N ASP A 152 -5.58 -8.30 19.55
CA ASP A 152 -6.53 -9.30 19.00
C ASP A 152 -6.85 -8.99 17.53
N PRO A 153 -6.47 -9.87 16.59
CA PRO A 153 -6.70 -9.66 15.16
C PRO A 153 -8.16 -9.46 14.78
N GLU A 154 -9.08 -10.20 15.41
CA GLU A 154 -10.51 -10.08 15.11
C GLU A 154 -11.01 -8.67 15.44
N LYS A 155 -10.66 -8.15 16.61
CA LYS A 155 -11.01 -6.78 16.99
C LYS A 155 -10.45 -5.77 16.02
N ARG A 156 -9.17 -5.91 15.63
CA ARG A 156 -8.51 -5.01 14.67
C ARG A 156 -9.21 -4.98 13.31
N PHE A 157 -9.68 -6.12 12.80
CA PHE A 157 -10.38 -6.20 11.52
C PHE A 157 -11.84 -5.70 11.60
N HIS A 158 -12.47 -5.79 12.77
CA HIS A 158 -13.77 -5.18 13.00
C HIS A 158 -13.71 -3.65 13.15
N GLU A 159 -12.57 -3.09 13.55
CA GLU A 159 -12.35 -1.64 13.57
C GLU A 159 -12.16 -1.08 12.16
N ASP A 160 -11.20 -1.60 11.40
CA ASP A 160 -10.99 -1.27 9.99
C ASP A 160 -10.69 -2.54 9.18
N ALA A 161 -11.68 -3.00 8.43
CA ALA A 161 -11.56 -4.21 7.63
C ALA A 161 -10.52 -4.09 6.50
N LEU A 162 -10.12 -2.86 6.10
CA LEU A 162 -9.04 -2.67 5.15
C LEU A 162 -7.70 -3.21 5.66
N ARG A 163 -7.53 -3.33 6.98
CA ARG A 163 -6.32 -3.92 7.57
C ARG A 163 -6.04 -5.33 7.05
N MET A 164 -7.07 -6.07 6.66
CA MET A 164 -6.90 -7.38 6.01
C MET A 164 -6.17 -7.27 4.67
N MET A 165 -6.56 -6.32 3.82
CA MET A 165 -5.85 -6.04 2.56
C MET A 165 -4.44 -5.50 2.80
N ARG A 166 -4.28 -4.63 3.80
CA ARG A 166 -2.96 -4.12 4.21
C ARG A 166 -2.01 -5.22 4.64
N ALA A 167 -2.50 -6.26 5.34
CA ALA A 167 -1.69 -7.41 5.74
C ALA A 167 -1.04 -8.10 4.54
N VAL A 168 -1.84 -8.47 3.53
CA VAL A 168 -1.33 -9.12 2.31
C VAL A 168 -0.48 -8.17 1.45
N ARG A 169 -0.80 -6.88 1.44
CA ARG A 169 0.05 -5.87 0.79
C ARG A 169 1.44 -5.81 1.45
N PHE A 170 1.52 -5.78 2.77
CA PHE A 170 2.82 -5.78 3.46
C PHE A 170 3.62 -7.05 3.21
N MET A 171 2.97 -8.22 3.07
CA MET A 171 3.67 -9.43 2.59
C MET A 171 4.34 -9.20 1.24
N SER A 172 3.61 -8.60 0.30
CA SER A 172 4.12 -8.31 -1.05
C SER A 172 5.31 -7.34 -1.04
N GLN A 173 5.29 -6.36 -0.14
CA GLN A 173 6.30 -5.31 -0.08
C GLN A 173 7.53 -5.66 0.74
N LEU A 174 7.39 -6.50 1.78
CA LEU A 174 8.42 -6.73 2.78
C LEU A 174 9.02 -8.14 2.75
N GLU A 175 8.45 -9.09 1.99
CA GLU A 175 8.81 -10.52 2.03
C GLU A 175 8.53 -11.19 3.39
N PHE A 176 7.53 -10.71 4.09
CA PHE A 176 7.14 -11.21 5.40
C PHE A 176 6.00 -12.22 5.28
N LYS A 177 5.85 -13.07 6.31
CA LYS A 177 4.75 -14.03 6.43
C LYS A 177 3.72 -13.52 7.43
N LEU A 178 2.43 -13.87 7.19
CA LEU A 178 1.41 -13.63 8.21
C LEU A 178 1.59 -14.57 9.40
N GLU A 179 1.42 -14.04 10.59
CA GLU A 179 1.24 -14.85 11.80
C GLU A 179 -0.05 -15.66 11.68
N SER A 180 -0.03 -16.92 12.16
CA SER A 180 -1.13 -17.87 11.93
C SER A 180 -2.49 -17.39 12.43
N LYS A 181 -2.56 -16.74 13.62
CA LYS A 181 -3.81 -16.21 14.16
C LYS A 181 -4.31 -15.02 13.33
N THR A 182 -3.40 -14.16 12.90
CA THR A 182 -3.72 -13.01 12.01
C THR A 182 -4.27 -13.51 10.68
N GLN A 183 -3.64 -14.54 10.08
CA GLN A 183 -4.12 -15.14 8.83
C GLN A 183 -5.48 -15.81 8.98
N GLN A 184 -5.70 -16.55 10.09
CA GLN A 184 -6.98 -17.18 10.35
C GLN A 184 -8.09 -16.14 10.56
N ALA A 185 -7.83 -15.09 11.33
CA ALA A 185 -8.78 -14.01 11.52
C ALA A 185 -9.15 -13.28 10.21
N ILE A 186 -8.20 -13.12 9.26
CA ILE A 186 -8.52 -12.63 7.92
C ILE A 186 -9.50 -13.57 7.23
N LYS A 187 -9.21 -14.87 7.25
CA LYS A 187 -10.05 -15.88 6.61
C LYS A 187 -11.46 -15.95 7.20
N ASP A 188 -11.60 -15.74 8.50
CA ASP A 188 -12.90 -15.77 9.18
C ASP A 188 -13.71 -14.47 8.96
N ASN A 189 -13.02 -13.36 8.73
CA ASN A 189 -13.63 -12.01 8.63
C ASN A 189 -13.61 -11.42 7.22
N HIS A 190 -13.15 -12.13 6.18
CA HIS A 190 -12.97 -11.59 4.82
C HIS A 190 -14.20 -10.84 4.28
N LYS A 191 -15.42 -11.29 4.63
CA LYS A 191 -16.68 -10.69 4.19
C LYS A 191 -16.86 -9.24 4.63
N LEU A 192 -16.17 -8.80 5.70
CA LEU A 192 -16.19 -7.42 6.15
C LEU A 192 -15.61 -6.46 5.09
N LEU A 193 -14.80 -6.98 4.18
CA LEU A 193 -14.19 -6.19 3.11
C LEU A 193 -15.25 -5.54 2.20
N LYS A 194 -16.43 -6.17 2.01
CA LYS A 194 -17.56 -5.60 1.26
C LYS A 194 -18.08 -4.26 1.81
N LYS A 195 -17.74 -3.93 3.05
CA LYS A 195 -18.14 -2.67 3.69
C LYS A 195 -17.14 -1.54 3.45
N ILE A 196 -15.99 -1.87 2.87
CA ILE A 196 -14.94 -0.89 2.55
C ILE A 196 -15.16 -0.32 1.15
N SER A 197 -14.90 0.96 0.98
CA SER A 197 -14.98 1.60 -0.34
C SER A 197 -13.98 0.98 -1.32
N VAL A 198 -14.42 0.79 -2.55
CA VAL A 198 -13.62 0.14 -3.59
C VAL A 198 -12.33 0.92 -3.87
N GLU A 199 -12.34 2.23 -3.77
CA GLU A 199 -11.17 3.09 -3.96
C GLU A 199 -10.04 2.69 -3.00
N ARG A 200 -10.35 2.49 -1.71
CA ARG A 200 -9.37 2.05 -0.71
C ARG A 200 -8.87 0.62 -0.98
N ILE A 201 -9.79 -0.28 -1.36
CA ILE A 201 -9.42 -1.67 -1.72
C ILE A 201 -8.49 -1.65 -2.94
N ARG A 202 -8.80 -0.84 -3.96
CA ARG A 202 -7.99 -0.70 -5.17
C ARG A 202 -6.56 -0.25 -4.86
N GLU A 203 -6.40 0.77 -4.01
CA GLU A 203 -5.07 1.26 -3.62
C GLU A 203 -4.22 0.16 -2.97
N GLU A 204 -4.79 -0.61 -2.06
CA GLU A 204 -4.08 -1.73 -1.42
C GLU A 204 -3.82 -2.87 -2.41
N PHE A 205 -4.78 -3.17 -3.30
CA PHE A 205 -4.64 -4.20 -4.32
C PHE A 205 -3.55 -3.87 -5.35
N VAL A 206 -3.51 -2.64 -5.83
CA VAL A 206 -2.45 -2.19 -6.75
C VAL A 206 -1.08 -2.31 -6.08
N LYS A 207 -0.93 -1.82 -4.84
CA LYS A 207 0.33 -1.95 -4.08
C LYS A 207 0.71 -3.41 -3.79
N LEU A 208 -0.27 -4.29 -3.63
CA LEU A 208 -0.05 -5.74 -3.51
C LEU A 208 0.48 -6.31 -4.84
N GLY A 209 -0.19 -6.02 -5.95
CA GLY A 209 0.14 -6.57 -7.26
C GLY A 209 1.47 -6.08 -7.82
N LEU A 210 1.91 -4.89 -7.43
CA LEU A 210 3.17 -4.28 -7.87
C LEU A 210 4.34 -4.49 -6.90
N GLY A 211 4.12 -5.13 -5.75
CA GLY A 211 5.19 -5.41 -4.80
C GLY A 211 6.16 -6.48 -5.31
N PRO A 212 7.43 -6.45 -4.88
CA PRO A 212 8.46 -7.40 -5.33
C PRO A 212 8.13 -8.86 -5.01
N HIS A 213 7.28 -9.12 -4.00
CA HIS A 213 6.84 -10.46 -3.59
C HIS A 213 5.34 -10.68 -3.84
N ALA A 214 4.79 -10.02 -4.88
CA ALA A 214 3.36 -10.02 -5.22
C ALA A 214 2.79 -11.44 -5.36
N ARG A 215 3.54 -12.37 -5.96
CA ARG A 215 3.06 -13.73 -6.22
C ARG A 215 2.75 -14.51 -4.95
N GLN A 216 3.64 -14.46 -3.95
CA GLN A 216 3.43 -15.12 -2.66
C GLN A 216 2.27 -14.48 -1.89
N ALA A 217 2.20 -13.16 -1.90
CA ALA A 217 1.13 -12.41 -1.26
C ALA A 217 -0.23 -12.65 -1.94
N PHE A 218 -0.25 -12.76 -3.26
CA PHE A 218 -1.46 -13.06 -4.03
C PHE A 218 -1.99 -14.46 -3.73
N GLN A 219 -1.12 -15.45 -3.50
CA GLN A 219 -1.53 -16.77 -3.04
C GLN A 219 -2.29 -16.66 -1.71
N VAL A 220 -1.77 -15.90 -0.74
CA VAL A 220 -2.44 -15.71 0.56
C VAL A 220 -3.74 -14.90 0.42
N PHE A 221 -3.79 -13.92 -0.48
CA PHE A 221 -5.02 -13.21 -0.84
C PHE A 221 -6.12 -14.16 -1.32
N LEU A 222 -5.78 -15.20 -2.11
CA LEU A 222 -6.70 -16.25 -2.54
C LEU A 222 -7.05 -17.22 -1.41
N ASP A 223 -6.06 -17.66 -0.60
CA ASP A 223 -6.24 -18.66 0.45
C ASP A 223 -7.05 -18.15 1.64
N THR A 224 -7.04 -16.85 1.88
CA THR A 224 -7.83 -16.17 2.90
C THR A 224 -9.22 -15.75 2.41
N ASN A 225 -9.57 -16.05 1.16
CA ASN A 225 -10.82 -15.69 0.50
C ASN A 225 -11.07 -14.18 0.36
N LEU A 226 -10.07 -13.32 0.55
CA LEU A 226 -10.21 -11.88 0.31
C LEU A 226 -10.64 -11.59 -1.13
N SER A 227 -10.21 -12.41 -2.08
CA SER A 227 -10.58 -12.30 -3.49
C SER A 227 -12.09 -12.45 -3.75
N GLU A 228 -12.82 -13.13 -2.87
CA GLU A 228 -14.26 -13.33 -3.04
C GLU A 228 -15.08 -12.06 -2.76
N ASP A 229 -14.48 -11.07 -2.11
CA ASP A 229 -15.19 -9.88 -1.61
C ASP A 229 -14.70 -8.57 -2.22
N VAL A 230 -13.90 -8.66 -3.29
CA VAL A 230 -13.49 -7.53 -4.11
C VAL A 230 -14.25 -7.53 -5.46
N PRO A 231 -14.34 -6.38 -6.17
CA PRO A 231 -15.12 -6.31 -7.40
C PRO A 231 -14.70 -7.36 -8.45
N ASP A 232 -15.68 -8.01 -9.03
CA ASP A 232 -15.57 -8.94 -10.18
C ASP A 232 -14.64 -10.17 -9.98
N PHE A 233 -14.10 -10.44 -8.78
CA PHE A 233 -13.24 -11.59 -8.52
C PHE A 233 -14.00 -12.78 -7.91
N GLY A 234 -15.16 -12.53 -7.29
CA GLY A 234 -15.97 -13.59 -6.65
C GLY A 234 -16.24 -14.76 -7.59
N GLY A 235 -15.96 -15.98 -7.13
CA GLY A 235 -16.13 -17.21 -7.91
C GLY A 235 -15.10 -17.43 -9.02
N LYS A 236 -14.05 -16.62 -9.11
CA LYS A 236 -13.00 -16.70 -10.16
C LYS A 236 -11.62 -17.09 -9.61
N LYS A 237 -11.62 -17.75 -8.46
CA LYS A 237 -10.38 -18.16 -7.77
C LYS A 237 -9.47 -19.01 -8.65
N ASP A 238 -10.03 -19.93 -9.46
CA ASP A 238 -9.24 -20.81 -10.32
C ASP A 238 -8.49 -20.03 -11.43
N GLN A 239 -9.14 -19.01 -12.03
CA GLN A 239 -8.48 -18.18 -13.02
C GLN A 239 -7.38 -17.33 -12.37
N LEU A 240 -7.65 -16.75 -11.20
CA LEU A 240 -6.71 -15.94 -10.46
C LEU A 240 -5.54 -16.76 -9.87
N ALA A 241 -5.72 -18.07 -9.64
CA ALA A 241 -4.67 -18.96 -9.14
C ALA A 241 -3.50 -19.15 -10.11
N ILE A 242 -3.61 -18.64 -11.31
CA ILE A 242 -2.50 -18.58 -12.28
C ILE A 242 -1.49 -17.51 -11.85
N PHE A 243 -1.92 -16.39 -11.25
CA PHE A 243 -1.04 -15.27 -10.88
C PHE A 243 0.16 -15.69 -10.01
N PRO A 244 0.00 -16.44 -8.90
CA PRO A 244 1.12 -16.92 -8.09
C PRO A 244 2.11 -17.81 -8.85
N GLN A 245 1.70 -18.44 -9.95
CA GLN A 245 2.49 -19.38 -10.74
C GLN A 245 3.29 -18.69 -11.84
N LEU A 246 3.02 -17.43 -12.14
CA LEU A 246 3.71 -16.66 -13.17
C LEU A 246 5.20 -16.54 -12.82
N LYS A 247 6.04 -16.50 -13.85
CA LYS A 247 7.49 -16.36 -13.66
C LYS A 247 7.87 -14.94 -13.23
N PHE A 248 7.17 -13.94 -13.72
CA PHE A 248 7.39 -12.53 -13.48
C PHE A 248 6.13 -11.89 -12.90
N SER A 249 6.29 -10.74 -12.23
CA SER A 249 5.19 -9.90 -11.74
C SER A 249 5.14 -8.59 -12.52
N PRO A 250 3.96 -7.97 -12.67
CA PRO A 250 3.85 -6.66 -13.31
C PRO A 250 4.60 -5.60 -12.51
N THR A 251 5.16 -4.61 -13.21
CA THR A 251 5.90 -3.49 -12.60
C THR A 251 5.14 -2.17 -12.70
N MET A 252 4.08 -2.13 -13.52
CA MET A 252 3.25 -0.95 -13.74
C MET A 252 1.77 -1.26 -13.53
N GLU A 253 1.00 -0.25 -13.12
CA GLU A 253 -0.42 -0.43 -12.80
C GLU A 253 -1.25 -0.85 -14.02
N ASN A 254 -0.98 -0.28 -15.19
CA ASN A 254 -1.65 -0.68 -16.43
C ASN A 254 -1.32 -2.12 -16.85
N SER A 255 -0.06 -2.58 -16.67
CA SER A 255 0.32 -3.98 -16.87
C SER A 255 -0.39 -4.92 -15.88
N LEU A 256 -0.54 -4.50 -14.62
CA LEU A 256 -1.27 -5.27 -13.60
C LEU A 256 -2.73 -5.47 -14.02
N TRP A 257 -3.44 -4.39 -14.37
CA TRP A 257 -4.85 -4.47 -14.76
C TRP A 257 -5.04 -5.29 -16.04
N SER A 258 -4.16 -5.11 -17.03
CA SER A 258 -4.18 -5.91 -18.26
C SER A 258 -3.97 -7.39 -17.98
N LEU A 259 -3.00 -7.72 -17.12
CA LEU A 259 -2.76 -9.10 -16.70
C LEU A 259 -4.00 -9.71 -16.02
N ILE A 260 -4.63 -9.01 -15.08
CA ILE A 260 -5.85 -9.48 -14.39
C ILE A 260 -6.97 -9.75 -15.39
N ILE A 261 -7.18 -8.85 -16.36
CA ILE A 261 -8.20 -9.02 -17.41
C ILE A 261 -7.93 -10.28 -18.25
N LEU A 262 -6.68 -10.51 -18.63
CA LEU A 262 -6.28 -11.72 -19.38
C LEU A 262 -6.49 -13.00 -18.56
N LEU A 263 -6.10 -13.00 -17.27
CA LEU A 263 -6.31 -14.14 -16.37
C LEU A 263 -7.79 -14.46 -16.19
N LEU A 264 -8.62 -13.43 -16.04
CA LEU A 264 -10.06 -13.56 -15.92
C LEU A 264 -10.75 -13.90 -17.25
N LYS A 265 -10.03 -13.84 -18.37
CA LYS A 265 -10.55 -14.03 -19.73
C LYS A 265 -11.78 -13.16 -20.01
N LEU A 266 -11.70 -11.89 -19.60
CA LEU A 266 -12.80 -10.94 -19.79
C LEU A 266 -12.90 -10.57 -21.29
N PRO A 267 -14.10 -10.63 -21.91
CA PRO A 267 -14.31 -10.12 -23.25
C PRO A 267 -14.16 -8.59 -23.29
N ASN A 268 -13.72 -8.05 -24.43
CA ASN A 268 -13.40 -6.63 -24.60
C ASN A 268 -14.56 -5.71 -24.18
N GLU A 269 -15.80 -6.11 -24.44
CA GLU A 269 -17.01 -5.34 -24.08
C GLU A 269 -17.20 -5.19 -22.56
N GLN A 270 -16.56 -6.02 -21.76
CA GLN A 270 -16.65 -5.98 -20.29
C GLN A 270 -15.51 -5.21 -19.64
N ILE A 271 -14.42 -4.89 -20.35
CA ILE A 271 -13.25 -4.22 -19.79
C ILE A 271 -13.64 -2.87 -19.16
N HIS A 272 -14.39 -2.06 -19.87
CA HIS A 272 -14.80 -0.74 -19.39
C HIS A 272 -15.64 -0.81 -18.10
N ARG A 273 -16.54 -1.80 -18.01
CA ARG A 273 -17.32 -2.05 -16.80
C ARG A 273 -16.43 -2.48 -15.65
N PHE A 274 -15.56 -3.46 -15.87
CA PHE A 274 -14.62 -3.98 -14.89
C PHE A 274 -13.74 -2.87 -14.32
N MET A 275 -13.11 -2.06 -15.17
CA MET A 275 -12.23 -0.97 -14.75
C MET A 275 -12.97 0.09 -13.94
N ARG A 276 -14.23 0.40 -14.33
CA ARG A 276 -15.11 1.33 -13.59
C ARG A 276 -15.52 0.75 -12.24
N ASP A 277 -15.86 -0.52 -12.18
CA ASP A 277 -16.26 -1.18 -10.94
C ASP A 277 -15.09 -1.19 -9.93
N TRP A 278 -13.85 -1.27 -10.40
CA TRP A 278 -12.62 -1.06 -9.63
C TRP A 278 -12.24 0.42 -9.42
N LYS A 279 -13.10 1.38 -9.83
CA LYS A 279 -12.86 2.82 -9.65
C LYS A 279 -11.56 3.33 -10.28
N ASN A 280 -11.16 2.74 -11.39
CA ASN A 280 -10.07 3.27 -12.20
C ASN A 280 -10.50 4.53 -12.96
N SER A 281 -9.53 5.39 -13.30
CA SER A 281 -9.77 6.57 -14.13
C SER A 281 -10.06 6.18 -15.59
N ASN A 282 -10.74 7.05 -16.33
CA ASN A 282 -10.97 6.84 -17.77
C ASN A 282 -9.64 6.71 -18.53
N ALA A 283 -8.63 7.52 -18.19
CA ALA A 283 -7.31 7.44 -18.81
C ALA A 283 -6.65 6.06 -18.59
N MET A 284 -6.71 5.50 -17.37
CA MET A 284 -6.21 4.16 -17.09
C MET A 284 -7.00 3.09 -17.87
N THR A 285 -8.32 3.23 -17.95
CA THR A 285 -9.19 2.31 -18.70
C THR A 285 -8.81 2.29 -20.18
N GLU A 286 -8.65 3.46 -20.81
CA GLU A 286 -8.24 3.58 -22.22
C GLU A 286 -6.85 2.98 -22.48
N GLN A 287 -5.89 3.19 -21.57
CA GLN A 287 -4.57 2.56 -21.68
C GLN A 287 -4.65 1.03 -21.64
N VAL A 288 -5.40 0.49 -20.68
CA VAL A 288 -5.59 -0.96 -20.55
C VAL A 288 -6.29 -1.55 -21.78
N GLU A 289 -7.33 -0.90 -22.31
CA GLU A 289 -8.00 -1.34 -23.54
C GLU A 289 -7.04 -1.37 -24.74
N ARG A 290 -6.18 -0.35 -24.88
CA ARG A 290 -5.15 -0.33 -25.94
C ARG A 290 -4.15 -1.48 -25.78
N ILE A 291 -3.71 -1.76 -24.55
CA ILE A 291 -2.79 -2.87 -24.27
C ILE A 291 -3.43 -4.21 -24.63
N ILE A 292 -4.68 -4.46 -24.21
CA ILE A 292 -5.40 -5.71 -24.53
C ILE A 292 -5.62 -5.86 -26.04
N ASN A 293 -6.07 -4.81 -26.72
CA ASN A 293 -6.29 -4.83 -28.17
C ASN A 293 -4.97 -5.11 -28.93
N LEU A 294 -3.86 -4.50 -28.52
CA LEU A 294 -2.55 -4.75 -29.13
C LEU A 294 -2.06 -6.16 -28.79
N PHE A 295 -2.29 -6.66 -27.58
CA PHE A 295 -1.97 -8.03 -27.19
C PHE A 295 -2.69 -9.06 -28.06
N ASP A 296 -3.99 -8.88 -28.28
CA ASP A 296 -4.80 -9.75 -29.14
C ASP A 296 -4.32 -9.70 -30.59
N LEU A 297 -3.98 -8.51 -31.10
CA LEU A 297 -3.42 -8.33 -32.44
C LEU A 297 -2.09 -9.07 -32.57
N LEU A 298 -1.14 -8.85 -31.67
CA LEU A 298 0.18 -9.50 -31.67
C LEU A 298 0.10 -11.03 -31.48
N SER A 299 -0.97 -11.51 -30.85
CA SER A 299 -1.25 -12.94 -30.69
C SER A 299 -1.80 -13.58 -31.97
N SER A 300 -2.38 -12.80 -32.87
CA SER A 300 -3.06 -13.28 -34.06
C SER A 300 -2.20 -13.16 -35.32
N HIS A 301 -1.41 -12.10 -35.47
CA HIS A 301 -0.55 -11.85 -36.62
C HIS A 301 0.59 -10.88 -36.34
N ALA A 302 1.57 -10.80 -37.25
CA ALA A 302 2.63 -9.79 -37.14
C ALA A 302 2.05 -8.40 -37.45
N PRO A 303 2.32 -7.38 -36.60
CA PRO A 303 1.73 -6.04 -36.74
C PRO A 303 2.32 -5.33 -37.98
N SER A 304 1.49 -4.55 -38.67
CA SER A 304 1.95 -3.57 -39.66
C SER A 304 2.59 -2.35 -38.98
N ASP A 305 3.35 -1.56 -39.76
CA ASP A 305 3.94 -0.31 -39.24
C ASP A 305 2.87 0.71 -38.84
N TYR A 306 1.74 0.72 -39.56
CA TYR A 306 0.60 1.58 -39.19
C TYR A 306 -0.04 1.19 -37.88
N GLU A 307 -0.21 -0.09 -37.58
CA GLU A 307 -0.75 -0.58 -36.29
C GLU A 307 0.21 -0.27 -35.14
N LEU A 308 1.52 -0.40 -35.34
CA LEU A 308 2.52 -0.01 -34.35
C LEU A 308 2.51 1.50 -34.10
N PHE A 309 2.41 2.31 -35.15
CA PHE A 309 2.31 3.77 -35.04
C PHE A 309 1.06 4.19 -34.22
N LEU A 310 -0.09 3.60 -34.50
CA LEU A 310 -1.34 3.88 -33.76
C LEU A 310 -1.26 3.45 -32.30
N ALA A 311 -0.59 2.36 -31.99
CA ALA A 311 -0.42 1.87 -30.64
C ALA A 311 0.44 2.83 -29.79
N GLY A 312 1.51 3.36 -30.36
CA GLY A 312 2.49 4.19 -29.68
C GLY A 312 3.45 3.39 -28.78
N GLU A 313 4.55 4.04 -28.42
CA GLU A 313 5.66 3.40 -27.70
C GLU A 313 5.25 2.86 -26.33
N GLU A 314 4.58 3.67 -25.52
CA GLU A 314 4.16 3.29 -24.18
C GLU A 314 3.23 2.05 -24.19
N THR A 315 2.25 2.03 -25.11
CA THR A 315 1.34 0.89 -25.24
C THR A 315 2.09 -0.37 -25.66
N LEU A 316 3.02 -0.25 -26.61
CA LEU A 316 3.83 -1.37 -27.08
C LEU A 316 4.69 -1.95 -25.96
N ILE A 317 5.41 -1.11 -25.20
CA ILE A 317 6.26 -1.55 -24.09
C ILE A 317 5.43 -2.29 -23.04
N ASN A 318 4.28 -1.73 -22.65
CA ASN A 318 3.40 -2.37 -21.67
C ASN A 318 2.79 -3.68 -22.19
N THR A 319 2.47 -3.75 -23.48
CA THR A 319 1.97 -5.00 -24.10
C THR A 319 3.04 -6.08 -24.13
N ILE A 320 4.29 -5.72 -24.43
CA ILE A 320 5.43 -6.64 -24.39
C ILE A 320 5.67 -7.14 -22.95
N ASP A 321 5.60 -6.25 -21.94
CA ASP A 321 5.72 -6.63 -20.52
C ASP A 321 4.66 -7.68 -20.14
N VAL A 322 3.40 -7.41 -20.46
CA VAL A 322 2.29 -8.34 -20.18
C VAL A 322 2.48 -9.67 -20.91
N ALA A 323 2.87 -9.64 -22.20
CA ALA A 323 3.12 -10.85 -22.98
C ALA A 323 4.27 -11.69 -22.39
N HIS A 324 5.34 -11.04 -21.96
CA HIS A 324 6.45 -11.70 -21.27
C HIS A 324 6.00 -12.37 -19.96
N ILE A 325 5.16 -11.65 -19.15
CA ILE A 325 4.62 -12.17 -17.88
C ILE A 325 3.79 -13.44 -18.12
N VAL A 326 2.92 -13.45 -19.13
CA VAL A 326 2.07 -14.62 -19.45
C VAL A 326 2.80 -15.70 -20.25
N GLY A 327 4.07 -15.51 -20.56
CA GLY A 327 4.91 -16.49 -21.28
C GLY A 327 4.64 -16.57 -22.78
N GLN A 328 4.07 -15.53 -23.38
CA GLN A 328 3.84 -15.47 -24.83
C GLN A 328 5.09 -14.94 -25.53
N PRO A 329 5.64 -15.68 -26.51
CA PRO A 329 6.85 -15.25 -27.21
C PRO A 329 6.54 -14.12 -28.20
N ILE A 330 6.81 -12.88 -27.79
CA ILE A 330 6.79 -11.70 -28.67
C ILE A 330 8.23 -11.22 -28.84
N SER A 331 8.67 -11.04 -30.09
CA SER A 331 10.02 -10.53 -30.41
C SER A 331 10.07 -9.02 -30.05
N SER A 332 10.47 -8.70 -28.82
CA SER A 332 10.44 -7.34 -28.29
C SER A 332 11.39 -6.37 -29.00
N GLU A 333 12.65 -6.77 -29.25
CA GLU A 333 13.67 -5.91 -29.88
C GLU A 333 13.24 -5.47 -31.28
N ALA A 334 12.82 -6.44 -32.13
CA ALA A 334 12.40 -6.12 -33.49
C ALA A 334 11.17 -5.18 -33.57
N LEU A 335 10.26 -5.23 -32.61
CA LEU A 335 9.08 -4.35 -32.58
C LEU A 335 9.41 -2.93 -32.09
N VAL A 336 10.28 -2.81 -31.10
CA VAL A 336 10.73 -1.51 -30.56
C VAL A 336 11.61 -0.81 -31.61
N ASP A 337 12.51 -1.52 -32.25
CA ASP A 337 13.36 -0.96 -33.34
C ASP A 337 12.50 -0.49 -34.52
N ARG A 338 11.49 -1.25 -34.94
CA ARG A 338 10.56 -0.84 -35.99
C ARG A 338 9.80 0.43 -35.59
N LEU A 339 9.31 0.51 -34.37
CA LEU A 339 8.57 1.70 -33.89
C LEU A 339 9.46 2.95 -33.86
N SER A 340 10.72 2.83 -33.44
CA SER A 340 11.67 3.96 -33.42
C SER A 340 11.98 4.48 -34.84
N LEU A 341 11.95 3.63 -35.86
CA LEU A 341 12.11 4.03 -37.27
C LEU A 341 10.86 4.73 -37.85
N ILE A 342 9.67 4.47 -37.30
CA ILE A 342 8.41 5.06 -37.78
C ILE A 342 8.24 6.49 -37.20
N HIS A 343 8.85 6.80 -36.05
CA HIS A 343 8.78 8.11 -35.40
C HIS A 343 9.86 9.11 -35.87
N ILE A 344 10.72 8.75 -36.82
CA ILE A 344 11.66 9.64 -37.50
C ILE A 344 10.98 10.31 -38.68
#